data_e7ff4c7482b30d92178c4e7cd0e59994
#
_entry.id   e7ff4c7482b30d92178c4e7cd0e59994
#
_cell.length_a   1.000
_cell.length_b   1.000
_cell.length_c   1.000
_cell.angle_alpha   90.00
_cell.angle_beta   90.00
_cell.angle_gamma   90.00
#
_symmetry.space_group_name_H-M   'P 1'
#
loop_
_entity.id
_entity.type
_entity.pdbx_description
1 polymer ?
#
loop_
_entity_poly.entity_id
_entity_poly.type
_entity_poly.pdbx_seq_one_letter_code
_entity_poly.pdbx_strand_id
1 'polypeptide(L)'
;LLNLVDAAFDDNFKIEAWFDRLARALTLIDAGNDAEVITDLIQIQLLNSFGIAIVWDHCVVCGRRDLALDYSESRGGMLCQNHWHLDEHRWHLSVKAAKTMAMLSLVSIFKLGQISVSPATKREIWQLTERIYQDQVGINLKSRHFIDQMQNWAH
;
A
#
# COMPACT_ATOMS: atom_id res chain seq x y z
N LEU A 1 -3.29 7.71 9.78
CA LEU A 1 -4.40 6.99 9.10
C LEU A 1 -5.70 7.80 9.14
N LEU A 2 -6.15 8.26 10.31
CA LEU A 2 -7.41 9.03 10.45
C LEU A 2 -7.44 10.26 9.53
N ASN A 3 -6.38 11.05 9.50
CA ASN A 3 -6.30 12.23 8.63
C ASN A 3 -6.33 11.88 7.13
N LEU A 4 -5.84 10.70 6.74
CA LEU A 4 -5.89 10.24 5.36
C LEU A 4 -7.30 9.83 4.96
N VAL A 5 -8.02 9.16 5.86
CA VAL A 5 -9.41 8.77 5.60
C VAL A 5 -10.30 10.01 5.54
N ASP A 6 -10.10 10.98 6.44
CA ASP A 6 -10.83 12.24 6.41
C ASP A 6 -10.60 13.01 5.11
N ALA A 7 -9.35 13.05 4.62
CA ALA A 7 -9.02 13.70 3.34
C ALA A 7 -9.59 12.98 2.10
N ALA A 8 -9.89 11.69 2.20
CA ALA A 8 -10.40 10.89 1.07
C ALA A 8 -11.90 11.06 0.83
N PHE A 9 -12.65 11.60 1.78
CA PHE A 9 -14.11 11.65 1.73
C PHE A 9 -14.68 13.01 2.06
N ASP A 10 -15.15 13.71 1.03
CA ASP A 10 -15.94 14.94 1.15
C ASP A 10 -17.42 14.67 1.53
N ASP A 11 -17.87 13.41 1.43
CA ASP A 11 -19.25 13.01 1.69
C ASP A 11 -19.37 11.92 2.76
N ASN A 12 -20.24 12.14 3.74
CA ASN A 12 -20.48 11.28 4.91
C ASN A 12 -20.85 9.81 4.60
N PHE A 13 -21.28 9.47 3.40
CA PHE A 13 -21.85 8.15 3.10
C PHE A 13 -20.79 7.03 2.90
N LYS A 14 -19.55 7.37 2.56
CA LYS A 14 -18.47 6.39 2.37
C LYS A 14 -17.58 6.25 3.61
N ILE A 15 -17.69 7.15 4.56
CA ILE A 15 -16.89 7.21 5.78
C ILE A 15 -17.21 6.03 6.70
N GLU A 16 -18.46 5.60 6.81
CA GLU A 16 -18.87 4.51 7.71
C GLU A 16 -18.13 3.20 7.43
N ALA A 17 -18.03 2.79 6.17
CA ALA A 17 -17.31 1.57 5.80
C ALA A 17 -15.81 1.63 6.11
N TRP A 18 -15.21 2.81 6.05
CA TRP A 18 -13.82 3.02 6.41
C TRP A 18 -13.63 3.12 7.94
N PHE A 19 -14.63 3.62 8.66
CA PHE A 19 -14.59 3.64 10.11
C PHE A 19 -14.46 2.23 10.70
N ASP A 20 -15.25 1.28 10.21
CA ASP A 20 -15.16 -0.12 10.62
C ASP A 20 -13.80 -0.74 10.29
N ARG A 21 -13.24 -0.43 9.11
CA ARG A 21 -11.90 -0.88 8.72
C ARG A 21 -10.81 -0.32 9.63
N LEU A 22 -10.89 0.97 10.00
CA LEU A 22 -9.95 1.61 10.91
C LEU A 22 -10.07 1.06 12.33
N ALA A 23 -11.28 0.85 12.83
CA ALA A 23 -11.51 0.22 14.13
C ALA A 23 -10.91 -1.20 14.15
N ARG A 24 -11.09 -1.97 13.07
CA ARG A 24 -10.47 -3.29 12.95
C ARG A 24 -8.95 -3.21 12.88
N ALA A 25 -8.39 -2.24 12.16
CA ALA A 25 -6.94 -2.02 12.10
C ALA A 25 -6.34 -1.79 13.48
N LEU A 26 -6.96 -0.91 14.28
CA LEU A 26 -6.53 -0.63 15.65
C LEU A 26 -6.61 -1.90 16.52
N THR A 27 -7.70 -2.66 16.43
CA THR A 27 -7.85 -3.92 17.17
C THR A 27 -6.74 -4.92 16.81
N LEU A 28 -6.36 -5.03 15.54
CA LEU A 28 -5.28 -5.92 15.10
C LEU A 28 -3.93 -5.47 15.64
N ILE A 29 -3.64 -4.18 15.64
CA ILE A 29 -2.41 -3.60 16.18
C ILE A 29 -2.34 -3.87 17.71
N ASP A 30 -3.41 -3.64 18.44
CA ASP A 30 -3.49 -3.90 19.88
C ASP A 30 -3.32 -5.39 20.21
N ALA A 31 -3.74 -6.28 19.30
CA ALA A 31 -3.53 -7.72 19.40
C ALA A 31 -2.08 -8.18 19.04
N GLY A 32 -1.17 -7.23 18.76
CA GLY A 32 0.25 -7.52 18.48
C GLY A 32 0.57 -7.79 17.02
N ASN A 33 -0.34 -7.49 16.08
CA ASN A 33 0.00 -7.57 14.65
C ASN A 33 0.91 -6.42 14.23
N ASP A 34 1.65 -6.62 13.15
CA ASP A 34 2.60 -5.63 12.62
C ASP A 34 1.87 -4.35 12.16
N ALA A 35 2.06 -3.27 12.91
CA ALA A 35 1.40 -1.99 12.68
C ALA A 35 1.77 -1.37 11.32
N GLU A 36 3.00 -1.60 10.83
CA GLU A 36 3.42 -1.09 9.52
C GLU A 36 2.68 -1.81 8.39
N VAL A 37 2.58 -3.13 8.46
CA VAL A 37 1.86 -3.94 7.46
C VAL A 37 0.37 -3.57 7.42
N ILE A 38 -0.25 -3.36 8.59
CA ILE A 38 -1.65 -2.93 8.66
C ILE A 38 -1.82 -1.52 8.10
N THR A 39 -0.87 -0.63 8.36
CA THR A 39 -0.86 0.72 7.80
C THR A 39 -0.72 0.68 6.27
N ASP A 40 0.19 -0.14 5.73
CA ASP A 40 0.36 -0.33 4.30
C ASP A 40 -0.90 -0.85 3.63
N LEU A 41 -1.58 -1.82 4.25
CA LEU A 41 -2.86 -2.35 3.75
C LEU A 41 -3.90 -1.23 3.59
N ILE A 42 -4.09 -0.43 4.65
CA ILE A 42 -5.05 0.68 4.63
C ILE A 42 -4.66 1.70 3.56
N GLN A 43 -3.39 2.10 3.49
CA GLN A 43 -2.91 3.10 2.54
C GLN A 43 -3.08 2.62 1.08
N ILE A 44 -2.70 1.38 0.77
CA ILE A 44 -2.83 0.82 -0.59
C ILE A 44 -4.30 0.77 -1.01
N GLN A 45 -5.20 0.32 -0.13
CA GLN A 45 -6.62 0.22 -0.46
C GLN A 45 -7.32 1.58 -0.52
N LEU A 46 -6.87 2.55 0.27
CA LEU A 46 -7.45 3.90 0.31
C LEU A 46 -7.17 4.70 -0.97
N LEU A 47 -6.14 4.36 -1.76
CA LEU A 47 -5.85 5.00 -3.04
C LEU A 47 -7.07 5.02 -3.97
N ASN A 48 -7.86 3.96 -3.99
CA ASN A 48 -9.09 3.92 -4.78
C ASN A 48 -10.10 5.01 -4.38
N SER A 49 -10.14 5.40 -3.11
CA SER A 49 -11.01 6.46 -2.61
C SER A 49 -10.57 7.86 -3.05
N PHE A 50 -9.28 8.00 -3.38
CA PHE A 50 -8.73 9.20 -4.01
C PHE A 50 -8.86 9.19 -5.55
N GLY A 51 -9.54 8.19 -6.11
CA GLY A 51 -9.70 8.03 -7.56
C GLY A 51 -8.47 7.44 -8.26
N ILE A 52 -7.50 6.92 -7.50
CA ILE A 52 -6.27 6.31 -8.03
C ILE A 52 -6.44 4.80 -8.05
N ALA A 53 -6.82 4.27 -9.22
CA ALA A 53 -7.02 2.84 -9.44
C ALA A 53 -5.75 2.20 -10.01
N ILE A 54 -4.93 1.61 -9.13
CA ILE A 54 -3.70 0.92 -9.54
C ILE A 54 -3.97 -0.58 -9.60
N VAL A 55 -3.54 -1.21 -10.69
CA VAL A 55 -3.59 -2.66 -10.86
C VAL A 55 -2.34 -3.27 -10.21
N TRP A 56 -2.52 -3.93 -9.06
CA TRP A 56 -1.43 -4.48 -8.25
C TRP A 56 -1.16 -5.97 -8.49
N ASP A 57 -2.17 -6.73 -8.90
CA ASP A 57 -2.16 -8.20 -8.85
C ASP A 57 -1.90 -8.89 -10.19
N HIS A 58 -1.81 -8.14 -11.27
CA HIS A 58 -1.54 -8.68 -12.60
C HIS A 58 -0.89 -7.65 -13.52
N CYS A 59 -0.35 -8.14 -14.64
CA CYS A 59 0.21 -7.27 -15.67
C CYS A 59 -0.90 -6.50 -16.39
N VAL A 60 -0.80 -5.17 -16.43
CA VAL A 60 -1.78 -4.31 -17.12
C VAL A 60 -1.83 -4.51 -18.63
N VAL A 61 -0.80 -5.15 -19.23
CA VAL A 61 -0.72 -5.39 -20.68
C VAL A 61 -1.31 -6.73 -21.08
N CYS A 62 -1.00 -7.80 -20.35
CA CYS A 62 -1.39 -9.16 -20.74
C CYS A 62 -2.21 -9.91 -19.69
N GLY A 63 -2.48 -9.33 -18.55
CA GLY A 63 -3.27 -9.92 -17.47
C GLY A 63 -2.59 -11.05 -16.68
N ARG A 64 -1.34 -11.39 -16.99
CA ARG A 64 -0.62 -12.48 -16.31
C ARG A 64 -0.30 -12.14 -14.87
N ARG A 65 -0.41 -13.17 -14.00
CA ARG A 65 -0.15 -13.10 -12.54
C ARG A 65 0.99 -14.00 -12.09
N ASP A 66 1.40 -14.92 -12.95
CA ASP A 66 2.35 -15.99 -12.68
C ASP A 66 3.82 -15.58 -12.90
N LEU A 67 4.06 -14.42 -13.46
CA LEU A 67 5.39 -13.87 -13.71
C LEU A 67 5.76 -12.83 -12.65
N ALA A 68 7.05 -12.54 -12.54
CA ALA A 68 7.52 -11.43 -11.71
C ALA A 68 6.90 -10.12 -12.19
N LEU A 69 6.35 -9.34 -11.24
CA LEU A 69 5.69 -8.06 -11.49
C LEU A 69 6.54 -6.92 -10.94
N ASP A 70 6.47 -5.77 -11.60
CA ASP A 70 7.10 -4.53 -11.17
C ASP A 70 6.20 -3.33 -11.48
N TYR A 71 6.20 -2.33 -10.61
CA TYR A 71 5.33 -1.17 -10.75
C TYR A 71 5.82 -0.20 -11.83
N SER A 72 4.90 0.21 -12.68
CA SER A 72 5.07 1.24 -13.70
C SER A 72 4.07 2.36 -13.47
N GLU A 73 4.57 3.54 -13.14
CA GLU A 73 3.74 4.74 -12.98
C GLU A 73 3.11 5.15 -14.31
N SER A 74 3.88 5.14 -15.39
CA SER A 74 3.43 5.51 -16.73
C SER A 74 2.30 4.61 -17.26
N ARG A 75 2.20 3.38 -16.74
CA ARG A 75 1.17 2.40 -17.11
C ARG A 75 0.05 2.26 -16.08
N GLY A 76 0.16 2.94 -14.95
CA GLY A 76 -0.84 2.92 -13.88
C GLY A 76 -1.00 1.57 -13.19
N GLY A 77 0.05 0.74 -13.14
CA GLY A 77 -0.02 -0.57 -12.50
C GLY A 77 1.20 -1.45 -12.74
N MET A 78 1.02 -2.75 -12.49
CA MET A 78 2.11 -3.71 -12.59
C MET A 78 2.38 -4.15 -14.03
N LEU A 79 3.66 -4.30 -14.40
CA LEU A 79 4.15 -4.93 -15.62
C LEU A 79 4.82 -6.25 -15.27
N CYS A 80 4.53 -7.32 -16.01
CA CYS A 80 5.28 -8.56 -15.88
C CYS A 80 6.65 -8.48 -16.58
N GLN A 81 7.55 -9.39 -16.23
CA GLN A 81 8.92 -9.41 -16.78
C GLN A 81 8.99 -9.39 -18.30
N ASN A 82 7.97 -9.92 -19.00
CA ASN A 82 7.92 -9.90 -20.47
C ASN A 82 7.60 -8.49 -21.03
N HIS A 83 7.05 -7.61 -20.19
CA HIS A 83 6.64 -6.26 -20.56
C HIS A 83 7.44 -5.15 -19.84
N TRP A 84 8.47 -5.51 -19.09
CA TRP A 84 9.33 -4.52 -18.42
C TRP A 84 10.02 -3.54 -19.37
N HIS A 85 10.26 -3.98 -20.61
CA HIS A 85 10.83 -3.13 -21.66
C HIS A 85 9.94 -1.95 -22.07
N LEU A 86 8.65 -1.97 -21.69
CA LEU A 86 7.70 -0.89 -21.96
C LEU A 86 7.83 0.31 -21.02
N ASP A 87 8.58 0.17 -19.93
CA ASP A 87 8.90 1.25 -19.00
C ASP A 87 10.27 1.01 -18.37
N GLU A 88 11.27 1.71 -18.88
CA GLU A 88 12.65 1.64 -18.37
C GLU A 88 12.78 2.29 -16.99
N HIS A 89 11.82 3.17 -16.61
CA HIS A 89 11.79 3.89 -15.34
C HIS A 89 10.86 3.24 -14.30
N ARG A 90 10.44 1.98 -14.53
CA ARG A 90 9.66 1.23 -13.55
C ARG A 90 10.38 1.21 -12.20
N TRP A 91 9.65 0.89 -11.13
CA TRP A 91 10.12 1.06 -9.75
C TRP A 91 11.26 0.12 -9.32
N HIS A 92 11.47 -1.01 -10.01
CA HIS A 92 12.44 -2.06 -9.66
C HIS A 92 12.17 -2.71 -8.30
N LEU A 93 10.90 -3.01 -8.04
CA LEU A 93 10.49 -3.73 -6.82
C LEU A 93 11.10 -5.13 -6.77
N SER A 94 11.45 -5.57 -5.55
CA SER A 94 11.69 -6.99 -5.33
C SER A 94 10.41 -7.80 -5.57
N VAL A 95 10.57 -9.06 -5.96
CA VAL A 95 9.43 -9.97 -6.16
C VAL A 95 8.59 -10.12 -4.88
N LYS A 96 9.24 -10.05 -3.71
CA LYS A 96 8.56 -10.09 -2.41
C LYS A 96 7.71 -8.85 -2.18
N ALA A 97 8.23 -7.66 -2.46
CA ALA A 97 7.49 -6.41 -2.31
C ALA A 97 6.29 -6.37 -3.25
N ALA A 98 6.47 -6.70 -4.54
CA ALA A 98 5.39 -6.74 -5.51
C ALA A 98 4.28 -7.73 -5.11
N LYS A 99 4.63 -8.95 -4.68
CA LYS A 99 3.66 -9.94 -4.18
C LYS A 99 2.93 -9.49 -2.91
N THR A 100 3.65 -8.87 -1.99
CA THR A 100 3.05 -8.34 -0.75
C THR A 100 2.06 -7.22 -1.07
N MET A 101 2.41 -6.28 -1.95
CA MET A 101 1.50 -5.22 -2.38
C MET A 101 0.25 -5.77 -3.06
N ALA A 102 0.41 -6.74 -3.96
CA ALA A 102 -0.72 -7.43 -4.59
C ALA A 102 -1.65 -8.08 -3.56
N MET A 103 -1.09 -8.77 -2.57
CA MET A 103 -1.87 -9.39 -1.49
C MET A 103 -2.58 -8.32 -0.64
N LEU A 104 -1.88 -7.27 -0.20
CA LEU A 104 -2.45 -6.22 0.64
C LEU A 104 -3.55 -5.42 -0.08
N SER A 105 -3.46 -5.28 -1.41
CA SER A 105 -4.50 -4.61 -2.20
C SER A 105 -5.82 -5.37 -2.25
N LEU A 106 -5.79 -6.70 -2.12
CA LEU A 106 -6.94 -7.59 -2.30
C LEU A 106 -7.51 -8.14 -0.99
N VAL A 107 -6.69 -8.31 0.04
CA VAL A 107 -7.10 -8.96 1.28
C VAL A 107 -8.06 -8.08 2.08
N SER A 108 -9.14 -8.66 2.59
CA SER A 108 -10.00 -7.97 3.54
C SER A 108 -9.32 -7.90 4.91
N ILE A 109 -9.27 -6.70 5.51
CA ILE A 109 -8.73 -6.50 6.85
C ILE A 109 -9.47 -7.34 7.92
N PHE A 110 -10.73 -7.68 7.67
CA PHE A 110 -11.53 -8.53 8.57
C PHE A 110 -11.13 -10.00 8.53
N LYS A 111 -10.44 -10.42 7.46
CA LYS A 111 -9.94 -11.79 7.24
C LYS A 111 -8.42 -11.87 7.38
N LEU A 112 -7.78 -10.78 7.75
CA LEU A 112 -6.33 -10.72 7.88
C LEU A 112 -5.88 -11.59 9.06
N GLY A 113 -5.03 -12.59 8.76
CA GLY A 113 -4.30 -13.37 9.75
C GLY A 113 -2.97 -12.70 10.13
N GLN A 114 -2.14 -13.42 10.85
CA GLN A 114 -0.77 -12.98 11.14
C GLN A 114 0.05 -12.97 9.85
N ILE A 115 0.65 -11.81 9.55
CA ILE A 115 1.54 -11.64 8.40
C ILE A 115 2.89 -11.16 8.92
N SER A 116 3.95 -11.85 8.49
CA SER A 116 5.32 -11.42 8.76
C SER A 116 5.95 -10.92 7.47
N VAL A 117 6.36 -9.66 7.46
CA VAL A 117 7.03 -9.00 6.32
C VAL A 117 8.40 -8.53 6.76
N SER A 118 9.43 -8.83 5.97
CA SER A 118 10.80 -8.41 6.31
C SER A 118 10.93 -6.89 6.33
N PRO A 119 11.83 -6.32 7.16
CA PRO A 119 12.06 -4.87 7.18
C PRO A 119 12.43 -4.28 5.82
N ALA A 120 13.21 -5.02 5.01
CA ALA A 120 13.57 -4.60 3.65
C ALA A 120 12.32 -4.48 2.75
N THR A 121 11.44 -5.47 2.76
CA THR A 121 10.19 -5.47 1.99
C THR A 121 9.26 -4.33 2.45
N LYS A 122 9.10 -4.12 3.74
CA LYS A 122 8.31 -3.01 4.29
C LYS A 122 8.82 -1.65 3.82
N ARG A 123 10.15 -1.48 3.78
CA ARG A 123 10.77 -0.24 3.29
C ARG A 123 10.47 0.01 1.82
N GLU A 124 10.56 -1.00 0.96
CA GLU A 124 10.22 -0.87 -0.47
C GLU A 124 8.74 -0.48 -0.67
N ILE A 125 7.83 -1.13 0.05
CA ILE A 125 6.39 -0.86 0.00
C ILE A 125 6.13 0.58 0.43
N TRP A 126 6.70 0.99 1.55
CA TRP A 126 6.53 2.35 2.07
C TRP A 126 7.05 3.42 1.09
N GLN A 127 8.25 3.24 0.52
CA GLN A 127 8.84 4.20 -0.41
C GLN A 127 7.95 4.39 -1.65
N LEU A 128 7.42 3.30 -2.22
CA LEU A 128 6.52 3.39 -3.36
C LEU A 128 5.18 4.04 -2.97
N THR A 129 4.59 3.63 -1.87
CA THR A 129 3.31 4.17 -1.40
C THR A 129 3.42 5.66 -1.10
N GLU A 130 4.48 6.09 -0.41
CA GLU A 130 4.75 7.51 -0.13
C GLU A 130 4.87 8.32 -1.43
N ARG A 131 5.61 7.81 -2.41
CA ARG A 131 5.77 8.46 -3.71
C ARG A 131 4.44 8.63 -4.43
N ILE A 132 3.60 7.59 -4.46
CA ILE A 132 2.27 7.67 -5.07
C ILE A 132 1.41 8.71 -4.37
N TYR A 133 1.40 8.75 -3.04
CA TYR A 133 0.64 9.76 -2.30
C TYR A 133 1.15 11.18 -2.54
N GLN A 134 2.45 11.38 -2.60
CA GLN A 134 3.04 12.70 -2.89
C GLN A 134 2.69 13.19 -4.29
N ASP A 135 2.87 12.34 -5.31
CA ASP A 135 2.79 12.75 -6.70
C ASP A 135 1.36 12.75 -7.25
N GLN A 136 0.52 11.80 -6.83
CA GLN A 136 -0.80 11.62 -7.40
C GLN A 136 -1.93 12.12 -6.50
N VAL A 137 -1.74 12.13 -5.17
CA VAL A 137 -2.74 12.64 -4.21
C VAL A 137 -2.36 14.03 -3.69
N GLY A 138 -1.09 14.39 -3.71
CA GLY A 138 -0.59 15.65 -3.14
C GLY A 138 -0.50 15.65 -1.60
N ILE A 139 -0.50 14.48 -0.98
CA ILE A 139 -0.43 14.31 0.49
C ILE A 139 0.92 13.69 0.88
N ASN A 140 1.59 14.31 1.85
CA ASN A 140 2.80 13.75 2.47
C ASN A 140 2.44 12.83 3.63
N LEU A 141 2.89 11.58 3.59
CA LEU A 141 2.69 10.58 4.65
C LEU A 141 3.64 10.78 5.84
N LYS A 142 3.70 12.01 6.37
CA LYS A 142 4.68 12.42 7.41
C LYS A 142 4.61 11.64 8.73
N SER A 143 3.49 11.00 9.02
CA SER A 143 3.28 10.30 10.30
C SER A 143 4.21 9.10 10.50
N ARG A 144 4.75 8.51 9.44
CA ARG A 144 5.68 7.39 9.52
C ARG A 144 7.10 7.82 9.88
N HIS A 145 7.53 8.97 9.39
CA HIS A 145 8.83 9.54 9.73
C HIS A 145 8.94 9.86 11.23
N PHE A 146 7.83 10.19 11.86
CA PHE A 146 7.75 10.42 13.30
C PHE A 146 7.88 9.11 14.10
N ILE A 147 7.28 8.01 13.62
CA ILE A 147 7.38 6.68 14.24
C ILE A 147 8.82 6.15 14.14
N ASP A 148 9.48 6.29 12.99
CA ASP A 148 10.88 5.91 12.79
C ASP A 148 11.82 6.72 13.69
N GLN A 149 11.57 8.01 13.86
CA GLN A 149 12.32 8.85 14.80
C GLN A 149 12.14 8.41 16.26
N MET A 150 10.92 8.07 16.66
CA MET A 150 10.65 7.59 18.03
C MET A 150 11.32 6.23 18.30
N GLN A 151 11.36 5.32 17.34
CA GLN A 151 12.03 4.03 17.46
C GLN A 151 13.56 4.20 17.59
N ASN A 152 14.13 5.17 16.89
CA ASN A 152 15.57 5.49 16.99
C ASN A 152 15.95 6.21 18.30
N TRP A 153 14.99 6.76 19.03
CA TRP A 153 15.23 7.41 20.34
C TRP A 153 15.06 6.45 21.52
N ALA A 154 14.49 5.25 21.29
CA ALA A 154 14.29 4.22 22.30
C ALA A 154 15.50 3.24 22.45
N HIS A 155 16.59 3.51 21.74
CA HIS A 155 17.89 2.86 21.85
C HIS A 155 18.95 3.89 22.20
#